data_a86a78cfa6bf3b87cea96242b1342c26
#
_entry.id   a86a78cfa6bf3b87cea96242b1342c26
#
_cell.length_a   1.000
_cell.length_b   1.000
_cell.length_c   1.000
_cell.angle_alpha   90.00
_cell.angle_beta   90.00
_cell.angle_gamma   90.00
#
_symmetry.space_group_name_H-M   'P 1'
#
loop_
_entity.id
_entity.type
_entity.pdbx_description
1 polymer ?
#
loop_
_entity_poly.entity_id
_entity_poly.type
_entity_poly.pdbx_seq_one_letter_code
_entity_poly.pdbx_strand_id
1 'polypeptide(L)'
;MSRQFDHLADIEVFLIVAEKLSISAAAIYLATTPSVISRTITRLEKKLGIQFFRRTTRHLSLTEAGQLYYEKMQHAFQLIDHAERAILGKQLQISGKIKLSVPTTYGHYRLPELL
;
A
#
# COMPACT_ATOMS: atom_id res chain seq x y z
N MET A 1 2.50 21.31 -0.81
CA MET A 1 2.22 21.08 -1.15
C MET A 1 1.54 20.39 -1.47
N SER A 2 1.29 19.89 -1.40
CA SER A 2 0.66 19.29 -1.80
C SER A 2 -0.24 18.56 -1.33
N ARG A 3 -1.30 18.90 -1.08
CA ARG A 3 -2.22 18.17 -0.66
C ARG A 3 -2.56 17.19 -1.64
N GLN A 4 -2.06 17.11 -2.82
CA GLN A 4 -2.35 16.11 -3.79
C GLN A 4 -1.98 14.73 -3.34
N PHE A 5 -1.10 14.61 -2.38
CA PHE A 5 -0.67 13.30 -1.91
C PHE A 5 -1.19 12.95 -0.53
N ASP A 6 -2.29 13.56 -0.13
CA ASP A 6 -2.88 13.24 1.14
C ASP A 6 -3.39 11.83 1.21
N HIS A 7 -3.54 11.17 0.08
CA HIS A 7 -4.16 9.85 0.03
C HIS A 7 -3.18 8.70 -0.06
N LEU A 8 -1.92 8.93 0.29
CA LEU A 8 -0.93 7.85 0.22
C LEU A 8 -1.29 6.67 1.11
N ALA A 9 -1.83 6.93 2.28
CA ALA A 9 -2.23 5.84 3.17
C ALA A 9 -3.37 5.03 2.55
N ASP A 10 -4.26 5.70 1.83
CA ASP A 10 -5.36 5.02 1.17
C ASP A 10 -4.84 4.14 0.02
N ILE A 11 -3.77 4.58 -0.64
CA ILE A 11 -3.17 3.80 -1.71
C ILE A 11 -2.56 2.52 -1.14
N GLU A 12 -1.99 2.58 0.04
CA GLU A 12 -1.46 1.38 0.67
C GLU A 12 -2.56 0.36 0.91
N VAL A 13 -3.71 0.83 1.36
CA VAL A 13 -4.87 -0.05 1.56
C VAL A 13 -5.31 -0.64 0.23
N PHE A 14 -5.35 0.20 -0.80
CA PHE A 14 -5.72 -0.25 -2.14
C PHE A 14 -4.79 -1.38 -2.61
N LEU A 15 -3.49 -1.22 -2.39
CA LEU A 15 -2.53 -2.23 -2.83
C LEU A 15 -2.77 -3.57 -2.14
N ILE A 16 -3.09 -3.54 -0.85
CA ILE A 16 -3.36 -4.76 -0.12
C ILE A 16 -4.64 -5.42 -0.62
N VAL A 17 -5.69 -4.62 -0.85
CA VAL A 17 -6.95 -5.17 -1.34
C VAL A 17 -6.76 -5.78 -2.74
N ALA A 18 -5.98 -5.10 -3.58
CA ALA A 18 -5.73 -5.59 -4.94
C ALA A 18 -4.96 -6.89 -4.91
N GLU A 19 -4.02 -6.99 -4.00
CA GLU A 19 -3.21 -8.17 -3.89
C GLU A 19 -4.02 -9.37 -3.41
N LYS A 20 -4.87 -9.15 -2.42
CA LYS A 20 -5.66 -10.24 -1.86
C LYS A 20 -6.99 -10.47 -2.53
N LEU A 21 -7.46 -9.49 -3.27
CA LEU A 21 -8.77 -9.50 -3.92
C LEU A 21 -9.86 -9.93 -2.94
N SER A 22 -9.77 -9.40 -1.73
CA SER A 22 -10.72 -9.71 -0.69
C SER A 22 -10.69 -8.59 0.34
N ILE A 23 -11.83 -7.96 0.57
CA ILE A 23 -11.94 -6.90 1.57
C ILE A 23 -11.71 -7.48 2.96
N SER A 24 -12.28 -8.66 3.21
CA SER A 24 -12.12 -9.30 4.51
C SER A 24 -10.67 -9.66 4.81
N ALA A 25 -9.99 -10.22 3.82
CA ALA A 25 -8.60 -10.61 4.01
C ALA A 25 -7.71 -9.38 4.22
N ALA A 26 -8.00 -8.31 3.50
CA ALA A 26 -7.25 -7.08 3.65
C ALA A 26 -7.47 -6.50 5.05
N ALA A 27 -8.70 -6.58 5.54
CA ALA A 27 -9.01 -6.07 6.87
C ALA A 27 -8.25 -6.83 7.94
N ILE A 28 -8.17 -8.15 7.80
CA ILE A 28 -7.41 -8.95 8.74
C ILE A 28 -5.94 -8.58 8.70
N TYR A 29 -5.41 -8.48 7.50
CA TYR A 29 -3.99 -8.17 7.32
C TYR A 29 -3.64 -6.81 7.94
N LEU A 30 -4.54 -5.84 7.78
CA LEU A 30 -4.29 -4.49 8.28
C LEU A 30 -4.84 -4.25 9.69
N ALA A 31 -5.34 -5.28 10.32
CA ALA A 31 -5.86 -5.21 11.69
C ALA A 31 -6.96 -4.17 11.82
N THR A 32 -7.91 -4.21 10.91
CA THR A 32 -9.03 -3.29 10.93
C THR A 32 -10.29 -4.05 10.51
N THR A 33 -11.35 -3.36 10.14
CA THR A 33 -12.61 -4.01 9.80
C THR A 33 -12.90 -3.87 8.31
N PRO A 34 -13.72 -4.76 7.77
CA PRO A 34 -14.12 -4.64 6.36
C PRO A 34 -14.78 -3.30 6.03
N SER A 35 -15.55 -2.75 6.97
CA SER A 35 -16.19 -1.46 6.75
C SER A 35 -15.19 -0.35 6.53
N VAL A 36 -14.14 -0.34 7.31
CA VAL A 36 -13.09 0.66 7.18
C VAL A 36 -12.40 0.52 5.84
N ILE A 37 -12.09 -0.72 5.45
CA ILE A 37 -11.44 -0.96 4.16
C ILE A 37 -12.33 -0.49 3.02
N SER A 38 -13.60 -0.86 3.08
CA SER A 38 -14.54 -0.51 2.02
C SER A 38 -14.69 1.00 1.87
N ARG A 39 -14.77 1.70 2.99
CA ARG A 39 -14.89 3.16 2.95
C ARG A 39 -13.62 3.80 2.41
N THR A 40 -12.48 3.24 2.76
CA THR A 40 -11.20 3.77 2.29
C THR A 40 -11.10 3.64 0.77
N ILE A 41 -11.49 2.50 0.23
CA ILE A 41 -11.46 2.28 -1.20
C ILE A 41 -12.43 3.23 -1.91
N THR A 42 -13.64 3.36 -1.36
CA THR A 42 -14.63 4.25 -1.94
C THR A 42 -14.12 5.70 -1.95
N ARG A 43 -13.49 6.11 -0.87
CA ARG A 43 -12.96 7.46 -0.77
C ARG A 43 -11.88 7.69 -1.81
N LEU A 44 -11.00 6.71 -2.00
CA LEU A 44 -9.94 6.82 -2.99
C LEU A 44 -10.52 6.89 -4.40
N GLU A 45 -11.48 6.02 -4.68
CA GLU A 45 -12.13 6.02 -5.99
C GLU A 45 -12.80 7.36 -6.28
N LYS A 46 -13.44 7.92 -5.28
CA LYS A 46 -14.09 9.18 -5.44
C LYS A 46 -13.11 10.31 -5.65
N LYS A 47 -12.03 10.31 -4.92
CA LYS A 47 -11.03 11.35 -5.02
C LYS A 47 -10.45 11.40 -6.43
N LEU A 48 -10.22 10.24 -7.02
CA LEU A 48 -9.61 10.18 -8.34
C LEU A 48 -10.63 10.08 -9.48
N GLY A 49 -11.89 9.86 -9.13
CA GLY A 49 -12.93 9.77 -10.15
C GLY A 49 -12.84 8.51 -10.99
N ILE A 50 -12.31 7.44 -10.42
CA ILE A 50 -12.09 6.21 -11.15
C ILE A 50 -12.55 5.03 -10.33
N GLN A 51 -13.15 4.05 -10.96
CA GLN A 51 -13.55 2.85 -10.27
C GLN A 51 -12.44 1.83 -10.44
N PHE A 52 -11.89 1.36 -9.34
CA PHE A 52 -10.77 0.42 -9.37
C PHE A 52 -11.21 -1.03 -9.25
N PHE A 53 -12.33 -1.28 -8.61
CA PHE A 53 -12.79 -2.65 -8.39
C PHE A 53 -14.20 -2.87 -8.90
N ARG A 54 -14.45 -4.11 -9.34
CA ARG A 54 -15.78 -4.53 -9.68
C ARG A 54 -16.16 -5.44 -8.57
N ARG A 55 -17.33 -5.23 -7.97
CA ARG A 55 -17.79 -6.06 -6.89
C ARG A 55 -19.02 -6.81 -7.33
N THR A 56 -18.95 -8.12 -7.32
CA THR A 56 -20.12 -8.92 -7.57
C THR A 56 -20.41 -9.63 -6.26
N THR A 57 -21.47 -10.41 -6.20
CA THR A 57 -21.81 -11.09 -4.99
C THR A 57 -20.77 -12.11 -4.59
N ARG A 58 -19.99 -12.60 -5.51
CA ARG A 58 -19.01 -13.57 -5.19
C ARG A 58 -17.61 -13.18 -5.36
N HIS A 59 -17.34 -12.19 -6.18
CA HIS A 59 -15.97 -11.86 -6.52
C HIS A 59 -15.67 -10.40 -6.44
N LEU A 60 -14.46 -10.11 -6.09
CA LEU A 60 -13.91 -8.77 -6.17
C LEU A 60 -12.80 -8.88 -7.21
N SER A 61 -12.83 -8.05 -8.21
CA SER A 61 -11.79 -8.06 -9.23
C SER A 61 -11.41 -6.64 -9.59
N LEU A 62 -10.26 -6.48 -10.21
CA LEU A 62 -9.82 -5.15 -10.62
C LEU A 62 -10.43 -4.79 -11.96
N THR A 63 -10.78 -3.52 -12.11
CA THR A 63 -11.12 -3.00 -13.43
C THR A 63 -9.81 -2.82 -14.18
N GLU A 64 -9.90 -2.48 -15.45
CA GLU A 64 -8.71 -2.21 -16.23
C GLU A 64 -7.95 -1.05 -15.62
N ALA A 65 -8.67 -0.01 -15.20
CA ALA A 65 -8.04 1.14 -14.55
C ALA A 65 -7.41 0.72 -13.22
N GLY A 66 -8.08 -0.17 -12.49
CA GLY A 66 -7.54 -0.66 -11.23
C GLY A 66 -6.26 -1.44 -11.41
N GLN A 67 -6.20 -2.25 -12.47
CA GLN A 67 -4.99 -3.02 -12.75
C GLN A 67 -3.82 -2.10 -13.09
N LEU A 68 -4.07 -1.10 -13.90
CA LEU A 68 -3.03 -0.16 -14.26
C LEU A 68 -2.55 0.62 -13.03
N TYR A 69 -3.50 1.07 -12.21
CA TYR A 69 -3.17 1.83 -11.02
C TYR A 69 -2.37 0.95 -10.05
N TYR A 70 -2.76 -0.30 -9.92
CA TYR A 70 -2.05 -1.23 -9.05
C TYR A 70 -0.59 -1.36 -9.48
N GLU A 71 -0.35 -1.57 -10.76
CA GLU A 71 1.00 -1.73 -11.26
C GLU A 71 1.85 -0.48 -11.04
N LYS A 72 1.26 0.69 -11.30
CA LYS A 72 2.00 1.92 -11.14
C LYS A 72 2.27 2.25 -9.68
N MET A 73 1.30 2.02 -8.83
CA MET A 73 1.47 2.33 -7.41
C MET A 73 2.41 1.34 -6.73
N GLN A 74 2.35 0.09 -7.15
CA GLN A 74 3.27 -0.91 -6.61
C GLN A 74 4.70 -0.51 -6.94
N HIS A 75 4.93 -0.08 -8.17
CA HIS A 75 6.24 0.35 -8.59
C HIS A 75 6.68 1.59 -7.81
N ALA A 76 5.77 2.54 -7.64
CA ALA A 76 6.09 3.78 -6.92
C ALA A 76 6.49 3.48 -5.48
N PHE A 77 5.75 2.58 -4.81
CA PHE A 77 6.06 2.25 -3.43
C PHE A 77 7.37 1.47 -3.32
N GLN A 78 7.69 0.67 -4.32
CA GLN A 78 8.96 -0.02 -4.36
C GLN A 78 10.12 0.98 -4.51
N LEU A 79 9.90 2.04 -5.27
CA LEU A 79 10.93 3.07 -5.41
C LEU A 79 11.16 3.81 -4.11
N ILE A 80 10.08 4.08 -3.37
CA ILE A 80 10.20 4.74 -2.08
C ILE A 80 10.99 3.84 -1.12
N ASP A 81 10.64 2.57 -1.07
CA ASP A 81 11.30 1.63 -0.20
C ASP A 81 12.78 1.51 -0.57
N HIS A 82 13.06 1.43 -1.86
CA HIS A 82 14.42 1.32 -2.33
C HIS A 82 15.24 2.55 -1.96
N ALA A 83 14.65 3.72 -2.10
CA ALA A 83 15.34 4.96 -1.76
C ALA A 83 15.69 5.01 -0.27
N GLU A 84 14.74 4.58 0.55
CA GLU A 84 14.98 4.59 1.99
C GLU A 84 16.06 3.62 2.40
N ARG A 85 16.06 2.44 1.79
CA ARG A 85 17.10 1.47 2.08
C ARG A 85 18.47 1.95 1.65
N ALA A 86 18.53 2.61 0.51
CA ALA A 86 19.79 3.12 0.01
C ALA A 86 20.37 4.15 0.97
N ILE A 87 19.52 5.01 1.49
CA ILE A 87 19.97 6.04 2.42
C ILE A 87 20.40 5.42 3.75
N LEU A 88 19.63 4.48 4.25
CA LEU A 88 19.96 3.83 5.50
C LEU A 88 21.25 3.03 5.40
N GLY A 89 21.44 2.36 4.29
CA GLY A 89 22.65 1.62 4.06
C GLY A 89 23.88 2.51 4.05
N LYS A 90 23.73 3.67 3.41
CA LYS A 90 24.82 4.58 3.34
C LYS A 90 25.11 5.14 4.71
N GLN A 91 24.09 5.41 5.49
CA GLN A 91 24.26 5.91 6.81
C GLN A 91 24.96 4.91 7.70
N LEU A 92 24.62 3.65 7.58
CA LEU A 92 25.27 2.61 8.34
C LEU A 92 26.74 2.47 7.97
N GLN A 93 27.05 2.63 6.70
CA GLN A 93 28.41 2.55 6.28
C GLN A 93 29.23 3.71 6.82
N ILE A 94 28.67 4.88 6.78
CA ILE A 94 29.36 6.06 7.28
C ILE A 94 29.63 5.95 8.76
N SER A 95 28.68 5.42 9.51
CA SER A 95 28.85 5.32 10.95
C SER A 95 29.71 4.13 11.35
N GLY A 96 30.00 3.27 10.41
CA GLY A 96 30.80 2.11 10.72
C GLY A 96 30.06 1.01 11.43
N LYS A 97 28.77 1.15 11.59
CA LYS A 97 28.04 0.15 12.24
C LYS A 97 27.38 -0.68 11.29
N ILE A 98 27.38 -1.82 11.36
CA ILE A 98 26.81 -2.68 10.47
C ILE A 98 25.76 -3.33 10.98
N LYS A 99 24.93 -3.08 11.37
CA LYS A 99 24.00 -3.76 12.03
C LYS A 99 22.99 -4.12 11.32
N LEU A 100 22.48 -4.27 10.79
CA LEU A 100 21.51 -4.60 10.22
C LEU A 100 20.34 -4.59 10.50
N SER A 101 19.73 -4.99 10.52
CA SER A 101 18.65 -5.09 11.02
C SER A 101 17.82 -4.21 10.51
N VAL A 102 17.46 -4.03 9.79
CA VAL A 102 16.72 -3.18 9.35
C VAL A 102 15.51 -3.50 9.20
N PRO A 103 14.79 -3.26 9.33
CA PRO A 103 13.51 -3.46 9.39
C PRO A 103 12.77 -3.24 8.33
N THR A 104 12.23 -3.30 8.14
CA THR A 104 11.46 -3.09 7.44
C THR A 104 10.46 -2.85 7.41
N THR A 105 9.90 -2.63 7.43
CA THR A 105 8.91 -2.44 7.48
C THR A 105 8.11 -2.43 6.91
N TYR A 106 7.87 -2.35 6.62
CA TYR A 106 7.15 -2.41 6.26
C TYR A 106 6.80 -2.99 5.64
N GLY A 107 6.94 -3.21 5.61
CA GLY A 107 6.61 -3.78 5.38
C GLY A 107 6.30 -4.32 4.95
N HIS A 108 6.23 -3.96 4.83
CA HIS A 108 5.82 -4.29 4.80
C HIS A 108 5.38 -4.06 4.87
N TYR A 109 5.26 -3.19 4.97
CA TYR A 109 4.86 -2.69 5.27
C TYR A 109 4.69 -2.75 5.78
N ARG A 110 4.49 -2.63 6.15
CA ARG A 110 4.24 -2.60 6.92
C ARG A 110 4.09 -2.81 7.62
N LEU A 111 3.82 -2.88 7.71
CA LEU A 111 3.65 -3.13 8.50
C LEU A 111 3.79 -3.61 9.02
N PRO A 112 3.51 -3.93 9.17
CA PRO A 112 3.51 -4.36 9.91
C PRO A 112 3.73 -4.98 9.95
N GLU A 113 3.56 -5.07 9.87
CA GLU A 113 3.69 -5.44 10.22
C GLU A 113 3.93 -5.54 10.45
N LEU A 114 3.68 -5.41 10.02
CA LEU A 114 3.79 -5.24 10.35
C LEU A 114 3.99 -5.43 10.46
N LEU A 115 3.84 -5.50 10.27
CA LEU A 115 3.84 -5.42 10.59
C LEU A 115 3.94 -5.55 10.74
#